data_7987c0918a2e10d58e441ea39c46f918
#
_entry.id   7987c0918a2e10d58e441ea39c46f918
#
_cell.length_a   1.000
_cell.length_b   1.000
_cell.length_c   1.000
_cell.angle_alpha   90.00
_cell.angle_beta   90.00
_cell.angle_gamma   90.00
#
_symmetry.space_group_name_H-M   'P 1'
#
loop_
_entity.id
_entity.type
_entity.pdbx_description
1 polymer ?
#
loop_
_entity_poly.entity_id
_entity_poly.type
_entity_poly.pdbx_seq_one_letter_code
_entity_poly.pdbx_strand_id
1 'polypeptide(L)'
;MARLALFAVVSLLAAGLISACGSTTKQPAALAPAQTLFYGEVNLAPPGGQKAAVDALARKFPGSGSAGQRMSALIEDGFREGDAKISFERDVKPWLGERAALFAGSPPRGGSGDTPAAALVATKDEEKALATVQKEEGQGTEAEYEGVKYRRFGDKNVAATLDGYLVLSNEPGLKALVKASTESDRALVSSDRFKKALEGQPTERLGFVYVDARSAFDAVPSAQAQFLAPFRRAFRDPVVATVTAQSDALEITSKTPESQLSALGVVGLGSKGSELIGKLPGDSLFATGGPELGRQLAAGVDLAASSFGGRAILEQALRQRTGLDLQRDVLDWMGDYGIFVRGRNSRSLGGALVVESKDPAATRRAIAGLRRILRGQATSGARVGRLGIRGADAGFTVTAEDLPAPINVFLKSGRFVVAYGDEAANQAVNPRGTLEDESTFSQATGSLGGYKVNTYASVPAALLLAEGLGASSDSGYQKAKPYLTVLGALVGAAKPAGGGKLESKFRLTIPG
;
A
#
# COMPACT_ATOMS: atom_id res chain seq x y z
N MET A 1 -0.16 -6.26 -23.73
CA MET A 1 -0.45 -5.33 -22.62
C MET A 1 0.51 -5.45 -21.46
N ALA A 2 0.83 -6.64 -20.93
CA ALA A 2 1.76 -6.73 -19.80
C ALA A 2 3.10 -6.04 -20.08
N ARG A 3 3.67 -6.16 -21.27
CA ARG A 3 4.94 -5.49 -21.62
C ARG A 3 4.79 -3.97 -21.75
N LEU A 4 3.80 -3.46 -22.49
CA LEU A 4 3.58 -2.01 -22.64
C LEU A 4 3.08 -1.37 -21.34
N ALA A 5 2.19 -2.02 -20.58
CA ALA A 5 1.79 -1.56 -19.26
C ALA A 5 2.94 -1.63 -18.24
N LEU A 6 3.79 -2.66 -18.31
CA LEU A 6 5.02 -2.76 -17.51
C LEU A 6 6.01 -1.67 -17.92
N PHE A 7 6.16 -1.39 -19.23
CA PHE A 7 6.98 -0.28 -19.75
C PHE A 7 6.42 1.08 -19.32
N ALA A 8 5.11 1.28 -19.34
CA ALA A 8 4.48 2.51 -18.85
C ALA A 8 4.64 2.66 -17.33
N VAL A 9 4.45 1.59 -16.56
CA VAL A 9 4.58 1.60 -15.09
C VAL A 9 6.05 1.73 -14.66
N VAL A 10 6.98 1.04 -15.30
CA VAL A 10 8.44 1.16 -15.01
C VAL A 10 8.94 2.54 -15.45
N SER A 11 8.45 3.06 -16.59
CA SER A 11 8.77 4.43 -17.03
C SER A 11 8.16 5.49 -16.09
N LEU A 12 6.97 5.25 -15.54
CA LEU A 12 6.28 6.12 -14.58
C LEU A 12 7.00 6.19 -13.23
N LEU A 13 7.50 5.07 -12.73
CA LEU A 13 8.24 5.02 -11.44
C LEU A 13 9.67 5.55 -11.57
N ALA A 14 10.25 5.46 -12.76
CA ALA A 14 11.66 5.69 -13.01
C ALA A 14 12.01 7.07 -13.61
N ALA A 15 11.08 7.74 -14.24
CA ALA A 15 11.38 8.91 -15.08
C ALA A 15 11.39 10.27 -14.35
N GLY A 16 11.25 10.31 -13.02
CA GLY A 16 11.17 11.56 -12.22
C GLY A 16 12.36 12.51 -12.28
N LEU A 17 13.31 12.39 -13.26
CA LEU A 17 14.59 13.07 -13.18
C LEU A 17 15.13 13.65 -14.51
N ILE A 18 14.30 13.79 -15.54
CA ILE A 18 14.75 14.36 -16.80
C ILE A 18 14.38 15.84 -16.86
N SER A 19 15.38 16.72 -16.84
CA SER A 19 15.18 18.18 -17.04
C SER A 19 14.66 18.44 -18.44
N ALA A 20 13.43 18.91 -18.56
CA ALA A 20 12.86 19.39 -19.80
C ALA A 20 12.37 20.83 -19.64
N CYS A 21 12.61 21.66 -20.64
CA CYS A 21 12.08 23.04 -20.71
C CYS A 21 10.60 23.03 -21.06
N GLY A 22 9.82 23.86 -20.38
CA GLY A 22 8.38 23.91 -20.34
C GLY A 22 7.65 23.67 -21.67
N SER A 23 6.69 22.74 -21.63
CA SER A 23 5.72 22.52 -22.69
C SER A 23 4.35 23.04 -22.25
N THR A 24 3.61 23.63 -23.19
CA THR A 24 2.23 24.13 -23.04
C THR A 24 1.19 22.99 -23.08
N THR A 25 1.59 21.75 -22.84
CA THR A 25 0.72 20.57 -22.85
C THR A 25 -0.38 20.67 -21.79
N LYS A 26 -1.63 20.39 -22.13
CA LYS A 26 -2.74 20.28 -21.18
C LYS A 26 -2.37 19.33 -20.02
N GLN A 27 -2.96 19.55 -18.84
CA GLN A 27 -2.79 18.59 -17.74
C GLN A 27 -3.41 17.24 -18.13
N PRO A 28 -2.77 16.09 -17.83
CA PRO A 28 -3.32 14.78 -18.20
C PRO A 28 -4.74 14.53 -17.65
N ALA A 29 -5.07 15.10 -16.48
CA ALA A 29 -6.41 15.04 -15.90
C ALA A 29 -7.48 15.77 -16.74
N ALA A 30 -7.09 16.66 -17.67
CA ALA A 30 -8.01 17.29 -18.61
C ALA A 30 -8.40 16.35 -19.77
N LEU A 31 -7.66 15.26 -19.96
CA LEU A 31 -7.96 14.22 -20.94
C LEU A 31 -8.69 13.01 -20.30
N ALA A 32 -8.49 12.77 -19.00
CA ALA A 32 -9.14 11.67 -18.30
C ALA A 32 -10.64 11.96 -18.08
N PRO A 33 -11.52 10.95 -18.21
CA PRO A 33 -12.96 11.13 -17.99
C PRO A 33 -13.31 11.47 -16.52
N ALA A 34 -14.33 12.31 -16.29
CA ALA A 34 -14.80 12.69 -14.95
C ALA A 34 -15.23 11.50 -14.07
N GLN A 35 -15.67 10.39 -14.68
CA GLN A 35 -16.08 9.16 -13.99
C GLN A 35 -14.93 8.15 -13.86
N THR A 36 -13.72 8.62 -13.73
CA THR A 36 -12.54 7.79 -13.54
C THR A 36 -12.55 7.16 -12.15
N LEU A 37 -12.38 5.82 -12.09
CA LEU A 37 -12.21 5.05 -10.86
C LEU A 37 -10.82 5.23 -10.26
N PHE A 38 -9.81 5.14 -11.10
CA PHE A 38 -8.40 5.27 -10.74
C PHE A 38 -7.71 6.25 -11.67
N TYR A 39 -6.99 7.19 -11.10
CA TYR A 39 -6.11 8.11 -11.81
C TYR A 39 -4.80 8.27 -11.08
N GLY A 40 -3.70 8.10 -11.76
CA GLY A 40 -2.35 8.37 -11.23
C GLY A 40 -1.60 9.31 -12.17
N GLU A 41 -0.90 10.29 -11.61
CA GLU A 41 -0.06 11.23 -12.35
C GLU A 41 1.32 11.31 -11.73
N VAL A 42 2.35 11.39 -12.56
CA VAL A 42 3.73 11.57 -12.15
C VAL A 42 4.40 12.68 -12.95
N ASN A 43 5.18 13.51 -12.27
CA ASN A 43 6.05 14.50 -12.86
C ASN A 43 7.40 13.84 -13.21
N LEU A 44 7.69 13.74 -14.49
CA LEU A 44 8.97 13.22 -14.99
C LEU A 44 10.09 14.27 -14.89
N ALA A 45 9.72 15.54 -14.79
CA ALA A 45 10.61 16.67 -14.53
C ALA A 45 10.10 17.46 -13.32
N PRO A 46 10.29 16.95 -12.09
CA PRO A 46 9.74 17.58 -10.90
C PRO A 46 10.30 19.00 -10.71
N PRO A 47 9.45 19.97 -10.27
CA PRO A 47 9.87 21.35 -10.12
C PRO A 47 10.75 21.58 -8.89
N GLY A 48 11.58 22.62 -8.94
CA GLY A 48 12.23 23.30 -7.83
C GLY A 48 12.77 22.41 -6.72
N GLY A 49 12.15 22.48 -5.55
CA GLY A 49 12.55 21.76 -4.34
C GLY A 49 12.46 20.24 -4.48
N GLN A 50 11.49 19.71 -5.23
CA GLN A 50 11.36 18.29 -5.45
C GLN A 50 12.51 17.72 -6.29
N LYS A 51 12.98 18.47 -7.31
CA LYS A 51 14.17 18.08 -8.08
C LYS A 51 15.40 17.97 -7.21
N ALA A 52 15.65 19.01 -6.37
CA ALA A 52 16.81 19.00 -5.48
C ALA A 52 16.78 17.85 -4.47
N ALA A 53 15.58 17.53 -3.93
CA ALA A 53 15.40 16.41 -3.01
C ALA A 53 15.67 15.06 -3.70
N VAL A 54 15.14 14.85 -4.89
CA VAL A 54 15.37 13.63 -5.67
C VAL A 54 16.86 13.49 -6.04
N ASP A 55 17.52 14.57 -6.46
CA ASP A 55 18.96 14.55 -6.73
C ASP A 55 19.78 14.22 -5.48
N ALA A 56 19.35 14.69 -4.30
CA ALA A 56 19.98 14.34 -3.02
C ALA A 56 19.81 12.86 -2.68
N LEU A 57 18.60 12.31 -2.86
CA LEU A 57 18.34 10.89 -2.66
C LEU A 57 19.14 10.02 -3.62
N ALA A 58 19.15 10.37 -4.89
CA ALA A 58 19.83 9.58 -5.91
C ALA A 58 21.34 9.47 -5.66
N ARG A 59 21.99 10.51 -5.12
CA ARG A 59 23.40 10.45 -4.77
C ARG A 59 23.76 9.39 -3.72
N LYS A 60 22.78 8.94 -2.93
CA LYS A 60 22.98 7.91 -1.91
C LYS A 60 23.03 6.49 -2.47
N PHE A 61 22.46 6.27 -3.64
CA PHE A 61 22.47 4.97 -4.30
C PHE A 61 23.80 4.71 -5.03
N PRO A 62 24.20 3.45 -5.20
CA PRO A 62 25.43 3.10 -5.92
C PRO A 62 25.37 3.51 -7.40
N GLY A 63 26.50 3.78 -7.99
CA GLY A 63 26.66 4.17 -9.40
C GLY A 63 27.20 5.60 -9.56
N SER A 64 27.70 5.92 -10.73
CA SER A 64 28.21 7.25 -11.14
C SER A 64 27.14 8.01 -11.94
N GLY A 65 27.22 9.35 -11.93
CA GLY A 65 26.35 10.21 -12.71
C GLY A 65 25.17 10.81 -11.93
N SER A 66 24.38 11.65 -12.62
CA SER A 66 23.19 12.29 -12.07
C SER A 66 22.07 11.28 -11.81
N ALA A 67 21.08 11.66 -11.00
CA ALA A 67 19.89 10.86 -10.77
C ALA A 67 19.21 10.42 -12.08
N GLY A 68 19.09 11.32 -13.05
CA GLY A 68 18.54 11.01 -14.37
C GLY A 68 19.33 9.97 -15.14
N GLN A 69 20.67 10.06 -15.12
CA GLN A 69 21.52 9.07 -15.83
C GLN A 69 21.40 7.67 -15.20
N ARG A 70 21.36 7.56 -13.87
CA ARG A 70 21.17 6.29 -13.17
C ARG A 70 19.82 5.68 -13.47
N MET A 71 18.79 6.51 -13.50
CA MET A 71 17.43 6.07 -13.80
C MET A 71 17.33 5.61 -15.26
N SER A 72 17.91 6.37 -16.21
CA SER A 72 17.98 5.96 -17.61
C SER A 72 18.67 4.60 -17.76
N ALA A 73 19.77 4.36 -17.04
CA ALA A 73 20.47 3.08 -17.06
C ALA A 73 19.59 1.93 -16.52
N LEU A 74 18.89 2.13 -15.41
CA LEU A 74 17.98 1.12 -14.87
C LEU A 74 16.83 0.79 -15.83
N ILE A 75 16.25 1.80 -16.49
CA ILE A 75 15.21 1.59 -17.51
C ILE A 75 15.77 0.83 -18.70
N GLU A 76 16.96 1.21 -19.17
CA GLU A 76 17.62 0.54 -20.30
C GLU A 76 17.93 -0.93 -19.99
N ASP A 77 18.38 -1.22 -18.75
CA ASP A 77 18.59 -2.60 -18.28
C ASP A 77 17.27 -3.38 -18.25
N GLY A 78 16.18 -2.78 -17.76
CA GLY A 78 14.86 -3.38 -17.78
C GLY A 78 14.34 -3.66 -19.21
N PHE A 79 14.62 -2.77 -20.15
CA PHE A 79 14.28 -2.97 -21.57
C PHE A 79 15.05 -4.16 -22.15
N ARG A 80 16.34 -4.26 -21.83
CA ARG A 80 17.22 -5.35 -22.28
C ARG A 80 16.80 -6.71 -21.67
N GLU A 81 16.50 -6.74 -20.37
CA GLU A 81 16.03 -7.96 -19.71
C GLU A 81 14.63 -8.41 -20.20
N GLY A 82 13.81 -7.47 -20.67
CA GLY A 82 12.49 -7.72 -21.26
C GLY A 82 12.50 -8.02 -22.76
N ASP A 83 13.66 -8.20 -23.40
CA ASP A 83 13.81 -8.40 -24.83
C ASP A 83 13.10 -7.33 -25.69
N ALA A 84 13.13 -6.05 -25.26
CA ALA A 84 12.56 -4.95 -26.01
C ALA A 84 13.36 -4.67 -27.28
N LYS A 85 12.65 -4.37 -28.38
CA LYS A 85 13.24 -3.95 -29.64
C LYS A 85 13.68 -2.49 -29.65
N ILE A 86 13.26 -1.74 -28.64
CA ILE A 86 13.55 -0.32 -28.45
C ILE A 86 14.57 -0.11 -27.33
N SER A 87 15.26 1.03 -27.37
CA SER A 87 16.18 1.51 -26.34
C SER A 87 15.61 2.79 -25.75
N PHE A 88 15.68 2.92 -24.43
CA PHE A 88 15.19 4.11 -23.75
C PHE A 88 15.93 5.37 -24.23
N GLU A 89 17.25 5.33 -24.24
CA GLU A 89 18.08 6.50 -24.61
C GLU A 89 17.87 6.93 -26.06
N ARG A 90 17.79 5.98 -26.98
CA ARG A 90 17.72 6.26 -28.41
C ARG A 90 16.30 6.47 -28.91
N ASP A 91 15.34 5.65 -28.44
CA ASP A 91 14.02 5.57 -29.04
C ASP A 91 12.93 6.26 -28.19
N VAL A 92 13.10 6.40 -26.86
CA VAL A 92 12.09 6.98 -25.97
C VAL A 92 12.46 8.39 -25.50
N LYS A 93 13.65 8.57 -24.94
CA LYS A 93 14.09 9.83 -24.34
C LYS A 93 14.01 11.05 -25.26
N PRO A 94 14.28 10.95 -26.59
CA PRO A 94 14.23 12.12 -27.49
C PRO A 94 12.86 12.78 -27.60
N TRP A 95 11.78 12.02 -27.48
CA TRP A 95 10.41 12.55 -27.56
C TRP A 95 9.72 12.67 -26.21
N LEU A 96 10.28 12.11 -25.14
CA LEU A 96 9.67 12.08 -23.82
C LEU A 96 9.47 13.49 -23.25
N GLY A 97 8.24 13.78 -22.82
CA GLY A 97 7.86 15.03 -22.16
C GLY A 97 7.98 14.94 -20.61
N GLU A 98 7.29 15.84 -19.91
CA GLU A 98 7.50 16.08 -18.48
C GLU A 98 6.51 15.37 -17.57
N ARG A 99 5.44 14.77 -18.12
CA ARG A 99 4.36 14.16 -17.34
C ARG A 99 3.93 12.84 -17.93
N ALA A 100 3.52 11.95 -17.04
CA ALA A 100 2.81 10.76 -17.46
C ALA A 100 1.64 10.50 -16.50
N ALA A 101 0.61 9.83 -17.01
CA ALA A 101 -0.56 9.48 -16.21
C ALA A 101 -1.11 8.11 -16.61
N LEU A 102 -1.81 7.51 -15.67
CA LEU A 102 -2.61 6.30 -15.88
C LEU A 102 -4.05 6.59 -15.48
N PHE A 103 -5.01 6.10 -16.23
CA PHE A 103 -6.38 6.08 -15.76
C PHE A 103 -7.03 4.72 -16.00
N ALA A 104 -7.97 4.39 -15.14
CA ALA A 104 -8.94 3.32 -15.35
C ALA A 104 -10.33 3.83 -15.03
N GLY A 105 -11.26 3.63 -15.93
CA GLY A 105 -12.67 3.95 -15.76
C GLY A 105 -13.41 2.89 -14.97
N SER A 106 -14.71 3.06 -14.80
CA SER A 106 -15.56 2.05 -14.20
C SER A 106 -15.77 0.86 -15.15
N PRO A 107 -15.86 -0.36 -14.60
CA PRO A 107 -16.26 -1.51 -15.39
C PRO A 107 -17.62 -1.26 -16.08
N PRO A 108 -17.87 -1.83 -17.26
CA PRO A 108 -19.17 -1.74 -17.90
C PRO A 108 -20.27 -2.33 -17.02
N ARG A 109 -21.46 -1.73 -17.03
CA ARG A 109 -22.63 -2.27 -16.32
C ARG A 109 -22.96 -3.67 -16.82
N GLY A 110 -23.15 -4.61 -15.90
CA GLY A 110 -23.44 -6.00 -16.24
C GLY A 110 -22.20 -6.88 -16.47
N GLY A 111 -20.98 -6.34 -16.31
CA GLY A 111 -19.74 -7.12 -16.32
C GLY A 111 -19.28 -7.61 -17.69
N SER A 112 -19.96 -7.26 -18.79
CA SER A 112 -19.55 -7.61 -20.15
C SER A 112 -18.85 -6.42 -20.83
N GLY A 113 -17.62 -6.64 -21.30
CA GLY A 113 -16.80 -5.65 -21.98
C GLY A 113 -15.51 -5.29 -21.21
N ASP A 114 -14.59 -4.66 -21.93
CA ASP A 114 -13.30 -4.24 -21.34
C ASP A 114 -13.49 -2.93 -20.56
N THR A 115 -12.91 -2.88 -19.36
CA THR A 115 -12.82 -1.65 -18.56
C THR A 115 -11.96 -0.63 -19.30
N PRO A 116 -12.45 0.61 -19.53
CA PRO A 116 -11.66 1.66 -20.15
C PRO A 116 -10.39 1.92 -19.34
N ALA A 117 -9.24 1.86 -20.00
CA ALA A 117 -7.95 2.13 -19.34
C ALA A 117 -6.95 2.68 -20.35
N ALA A 118 -6.11 3.62 -19.91
CA ALA A 118 -5.02 4.15 -20.72
C ALA A 118 -3.84 4.62 -19.89
N ALA A 119 -2.66 4.60 -20.53
CA ALA A 119 -1.49 5.35 -20.13
C ALA A 119 -1.31 6.54 -21.08
N LEU A 120 -1.03 7.71 -20.51
CA LEU A 120 -0.70 8.93 -21.21
C LEU A 120 0.73 9.30 -20.89
N VAL A 121 1.54 9.54 -21.92
CA VAL A 121 2.93 9.99 -21.76
C VAL A 121 3.09 11.28 -22.57
N ALA A 122 3.38 12.38 -21.89
CA ALA A 122 3.62 13.64 -22.59
C ALA A 122 4.74 13.48 -23.62
N THR A 123 4.54 14.03 -24.79
CA THR A 123 5.53 13.96 -25.89
C THR A 123 5.90 15.33 -26.40
N LYS A 124 7.18 15.48 -26.80
CA LYS A 124 7.71 16.65 -27.53
C LYS A 124 7.65 16.44 -29.03
N ASP A 125 7.42 15.18 -29.47
CA ASP A 125 7.42 14.79 -30.88
C ASP A 125 6.48 13.59 -31.04
N GLU A 126 5.25 13.89 -31.47
CA GLU A 126 4.18 12.88 -31.61
C GLU A 126 4.49 11.80 -32.65
N GLU A 127 5.16 12.19 -33.74
CA GLU A 127 5.52 11.24 -34.79
C GLU A 127 6.56 10.22 -34.31
N LYS A 128 7.61 10.69 -33.62
CA LYS A 128 8.63 9.80 -33.04
C LYS A 128 8.04 8.93 -31.94
N ALA A 129 7.14 9.47 -31.10
CA ALA A 129 6.49 8.69 -30.06
C ALA A 129 5.70 7.51 -30.65
N LEU A 130 4.89 7.75 -31.70
CA LEU A 130 4.12 6.71 -32.37
C LEU A 130 5.03 5.73 -33.14
N ALA A 131 6.09 6.22 -33.79
CA ALA A 131 7.07 5.39 -34.45
C ALA A 131 7.80 4.43 -33.50
N THR A 132 8.04 4.87 -32.25
CA THR A 132 8.61 4.01 -31.19
C THR A 132 7.68 2.85 -30.86
N VAL A 133 6.37 3.08 -30.73
CA VAL A 133 5.38 2.03 -30.51
C VAL A 133 5.34 1.05 -31.68
N GLN A 134 5.36 1.57 -32.93
CA GLN A 134 5.39 0.74 -34.14
C GLN A 134 6.65 -0.11 -34.23
N LYS A 135 7.80 0.41 -33.83
CA LYS A 135 9.05 -0.35 -33.79
C LYS A 135 8.97 -1.53 -32.81
N GLU A 136 8.33 -1.35 -31.67
CA GLU A 136 8.17 -2.41 -30.65
C GLU A 136 7.10 -3.42 -31.04
N GLU A 137 5.89 -2.97 -31.41
CA GLU A 137 4.70 -3.81 -31.57
C GLU A 137 4.42 -4.19 -33.06
N GLY A 138 5.10 -3.57 -34.03
CA GLY A 138 4.81 -3.71 -35.46
C GLY A 138 3.93 -2.58 -35.98
N GLN A 139 3.57 -2.63 -37.27
CA GLN A 139 2.87 -1.50 -37.93
C GLN A 139 1.43 -1.26 -37.44
N GLY A 140 0.75 -2.29 -36.92
CA GLY A 140 -0.62 -2.18 -36.50
C GLY A 140 -1.57 -1.88 -37.67
N THR A 141 -2.88 -1.80 -37.38
CA THR A 141 -3.94 -1.44 -38.34
C THR A 141 -4.46 -0.04 -38.01
N GLU A 142 -4.57 0.82 -39.03
CA GLU A 142 -5.10 2.18 -38.87
C GLU A 142 -6.60 2.17 -38.64
N ALA A 143 -7.05 3.07 -37.78
CA ALA A 143 -8.44 3.32 -37.49
C ALA A 143 -8.62 4.78 -37.07
N GLU A 144 -9.87 5.25 -37.00
CA GLU A 144 -10.21 6.62 -36.64
C GLU A 144 -11.46 6.65 -35.75
N TYR A 145 -11.48 7.57 -34.79
CA TYR A 145 -12.64 7.84 -33.94
C TYR A 145 -12.73 9.34 -33.65
N GLU A 146 -13.84 9.96 -34.02
CA GLU A 146 -14.10 11.39 -33.83
C GLU A 146 -12.95 12.30 -34.30
N GLY A 147 -12.36 11.99 -35.48
CA GLY A 147 -11.25 12.73 -36.06
C GLY A 147 -9.87 12.38 -35.50
N VAL A 148 -9.77 11.55 -34.48
CA VAL A 148 -8.51 11.09 -33.93
C VAL A 148 -8.08 9.79 -34.60
N LYS A 149 -6.96 9.83 -35.31
CA LYS A 149 -6.34 8.64 -35.93
C LYS A 149 -5.60 7.83 -34.88
N TYR A 150 -5.73 6.51 -34.90
CA TYR A 150 -5.06 5.60 -33.99
C TYR A 150 -4.67 4.30 -34.68
N ARG A 151 -3.79 3.52 -34.06
CA ARG A 151 -3.38 2.20 -34.53
C ARG A 151 -3.80 1.12 -33.56
N ARG A 152 -4.33 0.01 -34.11
CA ARG A 152 -4.66 -1.20 -33.36
C ARG A 152 -3.50 -2.18 -33.44
N PHE A 153 -3.12 -2.75 -32.29
CA PHE A 153 -2.09 -3.78 -32.14
C PHE A 153 -2.69 -5.00 -31.47
N GLY A 154 -2.80 -6.10 -32.22
CA GLY A 154 -3.57 -7.26 -31.76
C GLY A 154 -5.04 -6.94 -31.53
N ASP A 155 -5.70 -7.71 -30.65
CA ASP A 155 -7.16 -7.66 -30.48
C ASP A 155 -7.63 -6.53 -29.55
N LYS A 156 -6.77 -5.99 -28.70
CA LYS A 156 -7.20 -5.12 -27.58
C LYS A 156 -6.45 -3.82 -27.42
N ASN A 157 -5.27 -3.71 -28.01
CA ASN A 157 -4.37 -2.58 -27.74
C ASN A 157 -4.47 -1.54 -28.84
N VAL A 158 -4.47 -0.28 -28.45
CA VAL A 158 -4.41 0.84 -29.37
C VAL A 158 -3.36 1.86 -28.95
N ALA A 159 -2.78 2.55 -29.92
CA ALA A 159 -1.93 3.70 -29.67
C ALA A 159 -2.37 4.86 -30.56
N ALA A 160 -2.35 6.06 -29.99
CA ALA A 160 -2.66 7.32 -30.65
C ALA A 160 -1.78 8.45 -30.08
N THR A 161 -1.79 9.59 -30.75
CA THR A 161 -1.38 10.86 -30.14
C THR A 161 -2.61 11.73 -29.94
N LEU A 162 -2.68 12.41 -28.79
CA LEU A 162 -3.81 13.27 -28.41
C LEU A 162 -3.30 14.43 -27.54
N ASP A 163 -3.49 15.65 -28.00
CA ASP A 163 -3.18 16.89 -27.26
C ASP A 163 -1.76 16.90 -26.63
N GLY A 164 -0.76 16.42 -27.37
CA GLY A 164 0.63 16.38 -26.92
C GLY A 164 0.97 15.19 -26.03
N TYR A 165 0.14 14.15 -26.03
CA TYR A 165 0.39 12.88 -25.33
C TYR A 165 0.42 11.70 -26.30
N LEU A 166 1.38 10.82 -26.12
CA LEU A 166 1.25 9.43 -26.57
C LEU A 166 0.25 8.72 -25.67
N VAL A 167 -0.79 8.15 -26.24
CA VAL A 167 -1.84 7.38 -25.58
C VAL A 167 -1.64 5.90 -25.90
N LEU A 168 -1.44 5.08 -24.88
CA LEU A 168 -1.42 3.62 -24.94
C LEU A 168 -2.66 3.10 -24.19
N SER A 169 -3.59 2.44 -24.88
CA SER A 169 -4.93 2.21 -24.35
C SER A 169 -5.55 0.92 -24.88
N ASN A 170 -6.69 0.53 -24.31
CA ASN A 170 -7.67 -0.25 -25.02
C ASN A 170 -8.63 0.68 -25.78
N GLU A 171 -9.37 0.16 -26.74
CA GLU A 171 -10.24 0.99 -27.57
C GLU A 171 -11.33 1.74 -26.78
N PRO A 172 -12.02 1.13 -25.76
CA PRO A 172 -12.92 1.87 -24.89
C PRO A 172 -12.22 3.01 -24.12
N GLY A 173 -10.98 2.82 -23.69
CA GLY A 173 -10.18 3.85 -23.02
C GLY A 173 -9.85 5.02 -23.94
N LEU A 174 -9.39 4.75 -25.17
CA LEU A 174 -9.13 5.80 -26.16
C LEU A 174 -10.40 6.61 -26.45
N LYS A 175 -11.53 5.96 -26.71
CA LYS A 175 -12.81 6.64 -26.96
C LYS A 175 -13.25 7.52 -25.80
N ALA A 176 -13.02 7.07 -24.57
CA ALA A 176 -13.32 7.84 -23.37
C ALA A 176 -12.42 9.09 -23.24
N LEU A 177 -11.12 8.97 -23.56
CA LEU A 177 -10.18 10.11 -23.59
C LEU A 177 -10.56 11.13 -24.66
N VAL A 178 -10.86 10.69 -25.89
CA VAL A 178 -11.26 11.58 -27.00
C VAL A 178 -12.48 12.40 -26.60
N LYS A 179 -13.51 11.77 -26.02
CA LYS A 179 -14.69 12.48 -25.53
C LYS A 179 -14.39 13.47 -24.41
N ALA A 180 -13.53 13.11 -23.47
CA ALA A 180 -13.15 14.01 -22.38
C ALA A 180 -12.29 15.19 -22.88
N SER A 181 -11.49 15.01 -23.94
CA SER A 181 -10.67 16.06 -24.52
C SER A 181 -11.49 17.10 -25.31
N THR A 182 -12.61 16.70 -25.92
CA THR A 182 -13.50 17.57 -26.70
C THR A 182 -14.62 18.19 -25.85
N GLU A 183 -15.09 17.50 -24.80
CA GLU A 183 -16.16 17.95 -23.91
C GLU A 183 -15.56 18.23 -22.52
N SER A 184 -15.07 19.45 -22.30
CA SER A 184 -14.30 19.82 -21.10
C SER A 184 -15.04 19.62 -19.77
N ASP A 185 -16.36 19.67 -19.76
CA ASP A 185 -17.21 19.38 -18.60
C ASP A 185 -17.21 17.89 -18.22
N ARG A 186 -16.83 17.03 -19.15
CA ARG A 186 -16.66 15.57 -18.94
C ARG A 186 -15.24 15.16 -18.53
N ALA A 187 -14.31 16.12 -18.43
CA ALA A 187 -12.96 15.87 -18.00
C ALA A 187 -12.83 15.75 -16.47
N LEU A 188 -11.91 14.92 -16.00
CA LEU A 188 -11.65 14.69 -14.57
C LEU A 188 -11.30 15.99 -13.84
N VAL A 189 -10.52 16.86 -14.48
CA VAL A 189 -10.13 18.18 -13.94
C VAL A 189 -11.34 19.08 -13.65
N SER A 190 -12.46 18.85 -14.31
CA SER A 190 -13.72 19.61 -14.11
C SER A 190 -14.60 19.03 -12.99
N SER A 191 -14.34 17.79 -12.57
CA SER A 191 -15.09 17.13 -11.51
C SER A 191 -14.89 17.80 -10.15
N ASP A 192 -15.96 18.21 -9.48
CA ASP A 192 -15.93 18.78 -8.14
C ASP A 192 -15.37 17.79 -7.11
N ARG A 193 -15.64 16.49 -7.30
CA ARG A 193 -15.10 15.43 -6.43
C ARG A 193 -13.58 15.35 -6.52
N PHE A 194 -13.03 15.45 -7.72
CA PHE A 194 -11.58 15.46 -7.95
C PHE A 194 -10.94 16.72 -7.38
N LYS A 195 -11.51 17.89 -7.66
CA LYS A 195 -11.03 19.19 -7.12
C LYS A 195 -10.98 19.17 -5.60
N LYS A 196 -12.09 18.76 -4.96
CA LYS A 196 -12.20 18.68 -3.50
C LYS A 196 -11.26 17.67 -2.89
N ALA A 197 -10.97 16.56 -3.57
CA ALA A 197 -10.03 15.55 -3.10
C ALA A 197 -8.57 16.06 -3.13
N LEU A 198 -8.24 16.97 -4.06
CA LEU A 198 -6.92 17.60 -4.18
C LEU A 198 -6.74 18.83 -3.27
N GLU A 199 -7.81 19.36 -2.67
CA GLU A 199 -7.71 20.51 -1.77
C GLU A 199 -6.76 20.24 -0.60
N GLY A 200 -5.79 21.17 -0.39
CA GLY A 200 -4.79 21.06 0.66
C GLY A 200 -3.74 19.97 0.47
N GLN A 201 -3.65 19.37 -0.73
CA GLN A 201 -2.53 18.51 -1.10
C GLN A 201 -1.32 19.37 -1.54
N PRO A 202 -0.08 18.90 -1.34
CA PRO A 202 1.11 19.59 -1.83
C PRO A 202 1.04 19.86 -3.33
N THR A 203 1.32 21.08 -3.74
CA THR A 203 1.41 21.48 -5.17
C THR A 203 2.72 21.03 -5.78
N GLU A 204 3.85 21.18 -5.03
CA GLU A 204 5.14 20.62 -5.40
C GLU A 204 5.18 19.15 -4.97
N ARG A 205 5.07 18.24 -5.93
CA ARG A 205 5.00 16.79 -5.71
C ARG A 205 5.63 16.02 -6.86
N LEU A 206 6.09 14.83 -6.60
CA LEU A 206 6.53 13.89 -7.62
C LEU A 206 5.36 13.32 -8.41
N GLY A 207 4.25 13.10 -7.73
CA GLY A 207 3.04 12.57 -8.33
C GLY A 207 1.94 12.39 -7.30
N PHE A 208 0.80 11.89 -7.76
CA PHE A 208 -0.32 11.54 -6.90
C PHE A 208 -1.17 10.44 -7.51
N VAL A 209 -1.94 9.78 -6.67
CA VAL A 209 -2.96 8.80 -7.05
C VAL A 209 -4.31 9.28 -6.51
N TYR A 210 -5.33 9.22 -7.35
CA TYR A 210 -6.73 9.47 -7.01
C TYR A 210 -7.52 8.19 -7.22
N VAL A 211 -8.36 7.81 -6.25
CA VAL A 211 -9.24 6.65 -6.33
C VAL A 211 -10.65 7.05 -5.91
N ASP A 212 -11.63 6.86 -6.81
CA ASP A 212 -13.06 6.99 -6.52
C ASP A 212 -13.75 5.65 -6.69
N ALA A 213 -13.80 4.87 -5.61
CA ALA A 213 -14.37 3.53 -5.63
C ALA A 213 -15.92 3.52 -5.83
N ARG A 214 -16.58 4.65 -5.70
CA ARG A 214 -18.05 4.75 -5.84
C ARG A 214 -18.53 4.23 -7.20
N SER A 215 -17.85 4.63 -8.26
CA SER A 215 -18.23 4.24 -9.63
C SER A 215 -18.09 2.73 -9.88
N ALA A 216 -17.13 2.07 -9.19
CA ALA A 216 -17.01 0.61 -9.25
C ALA A 216 -18.20 -0.10 -8.61
N PHE A 217 -18.67 0.40 -7.46
CA PHE A 217 -19.86 -0.15 -6.80
C PHE A 217 -21.16 0.06 -7.61
N ASP A 218 -21.23 1.14 -8.38
CA ASP A 218 -22.38 1.43 -9.23
C ASP A 218 -22.47 0.50 -10.47
N ALA A 219 -21.37 -0.14 -10.84
CA ALA A 219 -21.31 -1.13 -11.92
C ALA A 219 -21.75 -2.55 -11.50
N VAL A 220 -21.85 -2.83 -10.19
CA VAL A 220 -22.21 -4.15 -9.66
C VAL A 220 -23.70 -4.43 -9.87
N PRO A 221 -24.08 -5.65 -10.37
CA PRO A 221 -25.47 -6.03 -10.54
C PRO A 221 -26.29 -5.90 -9.26
N SER A 222 -27.56 -5.49 -9.39
CA SER A 222 -28.45 -5.21 -8.25
C SER A 222 -28.62 -6.38 -7.27
N ALA A 223 -28.59 -7.62 -7.76
CA ALA A 223 -28.65 -8.82 -6.93
C ALA A 223 -27.48 -8.95 -5.92
N GLN A 224 -26.31 -8.40 -6.24
CA GLN A 224 -25.14 -8.40 -5.38
C GLN A 224 -24.96 -7.07 -4.63
N ALA A 225 -25.65 -6.01 -5.06
CA ALA A 225 -25.49 -4.65 -4.54
C ALA A 225 -25.84 -4.55 -3.04
N GLN A 226 -26.78 -5.36 -2.55
CA GLN A 226 -27.18 -5.37 -1.13
C GLN A 226 -26.03 -5.81 -0.21
N PHE A 227 -25.19 -6.76 -0.63
CA PHE A 227 -24.02 -7.21 0.16
C PHE A 227 -22.91 -6.16 0.18
N LEU A 228 -22.88 -5.26 -0.80
CA LEU A 228 -21.90 -4.19 -0.90
C LEU A 228 -22.36 -2.86 -0.29
N ALA A 229 -23.60 -2.79 0.18
CA ALA A 229 -24.16 -1.56 0.74
C ALA A 229 -23.32 -0.93 1.87
N PRO A 230 -22.73 -1.70 2.83
CA PRO A 230 -21.85 -1.16 3.86
C PRO A 230 -20.59 -0.55 3.27
N PHE A 231 -19.96 -1.24 2.29
CA PHE A 231 -18.78 -0.75 1.59
C PHE A 231 -19.08 0.52 0.78
N ARG A 232 -20.21 0.58 0.06
CA ARG A 232 -20.64 1.80 -0.65
C ARG A 232 -20.76 3.02 0.27
N ARG A 233 -21.23 2.82 1.50
CA ARG A 233 -21.28 3.90 2.50
C ARG A 233 -19.90 4.31 2.98
N ALA A 234 -19.01 3.35 3.22
CA ALA A 234 -17.65 3.60 3.67
C ALA A 234 -16.83 4.32 2.59
N PHE A 235 -16.90 3.87 1.34
CA PHE A 235 -16.16 4.42 0.19
C PHE A 235 -16.92 5.54 -0.55
N ARG A 236 -17.62 6.39 0.20
CA ARG A 236 -18.42 7.48 -0.34
C ARG A 236 -17.56 8.58 -0.97
N ASP A 237 -16.45 8.90 -0.35
CA ASP A 237 -15.54 9.97 -0.78
C ASP A 237 -14.31 9.39 -1.48
N PRO A 238 -13.76 10.09 -2.48
CA PRO A 238 -12.51 9.66 -3.10
C PRO A 238 -11.33 9.85 -2.16
N VAL A 239 -10.26 9.08 -2.42
CA VAL A 239 -8.99 9.16 -1.71
C VAL A 239 -7.91 9.68 -2.64
N VAL A 240 -7.05 10.56 -2.12
CA VAL A 240 -5.83 11.01 -2.80
C VAL A 240 -4.63 10.65 -1.94
N ALA A 241 -3.63 10.06 -2.57
CA ALA A 241 -2.30 9.86 -1.99
C ALA A 241 -1.28 10.63 -2.83
N THR A 242 -0.49 11.47 -2.20
CA THR A 242 0.50 12.33 -2.84
C THR A 242 1.90 11.85 -2.49
N VAL A 243 2.79 11.79 -3.48
CA VAL A 243 4.20 11.40 -3.32
C VAL A 243 5.09 12.64 -3.39
N THR A 244 5.94 12.80 -2.38
CA THR A 244 6.95 13.86 -2.31
C THR A 244 8.31 13.29 -1.95
N ALA A 245 9.39 13.95 -2.37
CA ALA A 245 10.74 13.65 -1.94
C ALA A 245 11.19 14.65 -0.88
N GLN A 246 11.93 14.13 0.10
CA GLN A 246 12.76 14.87 1.04
C GLN A 246 14.22 14.53 0.77
N SER A 247 15.17 15.27 1.32
CA SER A 247 16.60 15.00 1.10
C SER A 247 17.08 13.64 1.66
N ASP A 248 16.27 13.02 2.53
CA ASP A 248 16.58 11.77 3.25
C ASP A 248 15.45 10.72 3.19
N ALA A 249 14.35 11.00 2.47
CA ALA A 249 13.22 10.09 2.40
C ALA A 249 12.31 10.32 1.19
N LEU A 250 11.53 9.29 0.84
CA LEU A 250 10.31 9.41 0.06
C LEU A 250 9.11 9.39 1.00
N GLU A 251 8.15 10.27 0.79
CA GLU A 251 6.94 10.37 1.59
C GLU A 251 5.69 10.20 0.73
N ILE A 252 4.73 9.42 1.24
CA ILE A 252 3.37 9.31 0.69
C ILE A 252 2.42 9.85 1.75
N THR A 253 1.64 10.87 1.41
CA THR A 253 0.67 11.48 2.32
C THR A 253 -0.74 11.32 1.74
N SER A 254 -1.70 10.91 2.57
CA SER A 254 -3.11 10.80 2.19
C SER A 254 -4.03 11.32 3.28
N LYS A 255 -5.22 11.83 2.89
CA LYS A 255 -6.30 12.19 3.81
C LYS A 255 -7.50 11.31 3.53
N THR A 256 -7.81 10.40 4.45
CA THR A 256 -8.82 9.36 4.27
C THR A 256 -9.86 9.42 5.40
N PRO A 257 -11.18 9.30 5.11
CA PRO A 257 -12.19 9.15 6.15
C PRO A 257 -11.92 7.92 7.03
N GLU A 258 -12.05 8.06 8.36
CA GLU A 258 -11.85 6.94 9.30
C GLU A 258 -12.77 5.76 9.00
N SER A 259 -13.98 6.03 8.50
CA SER A 259 -14.94 4.99 8.10
C SER A 259 -14.45 4.10 6.94
N GLN A 260 -13.67 4.65 6.02
CA GLN A 260 -13.08 3.88 4.91
C GLN A 260 -11.97 2.96 5.42
N LEU A 261 -11.11 3.45 6.31
CA LEU A 261 -10.03 2.65 6.90
C LEU A 261 -10.59 1.49 7.72
N SER A 262 -11.64 1.75 8.50
CA SER A 262 -12.34 0.71 9.26
C SER A 262 -12.98 -0.35 8.35
N ALA A 263 -13.57 0.06 7.22
CA ALA A 263 -14.22 -0.84 6.26
C ALA A 263 -13.22 -1.76 5.52
N LEU A 264 -11.98 -1.34 5.37
CA LEU A 264 -10.92 -2.18 4.79
C LEU A 264 -10.47 -3.30 5.75
N GLY A 265 -10.89 -3.27 7.01
CA GLY A 265 -10.48 -4.26 8.02
C GLY A 265 -8.97 -4.29 8.28
N VAL A 266 -8.26 -3.26 7.84
CA VAL A 266 -6.80 -3.18 7.96
C VAL A 266 -6.48 -2.71 9.38
N VAL A 267 -6.37 -3.68 10.27
CA VAL A 267 -5.92 -3.48 11.64
C VAL A 267 -4.46 -3.00 11.59
N GLY A 268 -4.20 -1.81 12.10
CA GLY A 268 -2.86 -1.21 12.19
C GLY A 268 -2.52 -0.24 11.05
N LEU A 269 -2.54 -0.68 9.79
CA LEU A 269 -2.18 0.18 8.65
C LEU A 269 -3.24 1.29 8.45
N GLY A 270 -2.81 2.56 8.59
CA GLY A 270 -3.69 3.73 8.42
C GLY A 270 -4.56 4.07 9.64
N SER A 271 -4.49 3.32 10.75
CA SER A 271 -5.16 3.70 12.01
C SER A 271 -4.41 4.82 12.73
N LYS A 272 -5.06 5.41 13.75
CA LYS A 272 -4.35 6.24 14.73
C LYS A 272 -3.24 5.40 15.36
N GLY A 273 -2.01 5.95 15.45
CA GLY A 273 -0.90 5.25 16.08
C GLY A 273 -1.07 5.11 17.59
N SER A 274 -0.29 4.22 18.19
CA SER A 274 -0.20 4.03 19.64
C SER A 274 1.25 4.16 20.11
N GLU A 275 1.44 4.64 21.32
CA GLU A 275 2.77 4.69 21.97
C GLU A 275 3.32 3.30 22.27
N LEU A 276 2.47 2.27 22.27
CA LEU A 276 2.88 0.89 22.49
C LEU A 276 3.88 0.41 21.44
N ILE A 277 3.83 0.93 20.19
CA ILE A 277 4.75 0.53 19.13
C ILE A 277 6.21 0.85 19.51
N GLY A 278 6.47 2.03 20.04
CA GLY A 278 7.81 2.40 20.50
C GLY A 278 8.37 1.45 21.59
N LYS A 279 7.48 0.84 22.36
CA LYS A 279 7.80 -0.08 23.47
C LYS A 279 7.93 -1.55 23.05
N LEU A 280 7.72 -1.87 21.77
CA LEU A 280 7.95 -3.21 21.23
C LEU A 280 9.44 -3.51 21.12
N PRO A 281 9.84 -4.79 20.99
CA PRO A 281 11.27 -5.17 20.95
C PRO A 281 12.04 -4.42 19.87
N GLY A 282 13.21 -3.89 20.22
CA GLY A 282 14.07 -3.09 19.33
C GLY A 282 14.56 -3.86 18.11
N ASP A 283 14.75 -5.17 18.22
CA ASP A 283 15.15 -6.04 17.10
C ASP A 283 13.99 -6.45 16.18
N SER A 284 12.86 -5.76 16.26
CA SER A 284 11.72 -6.00 15.36
C SER A 284 12.08 -5.59 13.94
N LEU A 285 11.88 -6.51 13.00
CA LEU A 285 11.98 -6.21 11.56
C LEU A 285 10.70 -5.56 11.04
N PHE A 286 9.57 -5.85 11.68
CA PHE A 286 8.26 -5.27 11.41
C PHE A 286 7.50 -5.06 12.72
N ALA A 287 6.84 -3.92 12.85
CA ALA A 287 5.91 -3.64 13.93
C ALA A 287 4.72 -2.85 13.41
N THR A 288 3.53 -3.14 13.92
CA THR A 288 2.33 -2.37 13.63
C THR A 288 1.42 -2.38 14.85
N GLY A 289 0.54 -1.41 14.96
CA GLY A 289 -0.41 -1.34 16.07
C GLY A 289 -1.24 -0.07 16.06
N GLY A 290 -2.10 0.03 17.05
CA GLY A 290 -3.00 1.17 17.19
C GLY A 290 -3.74 1.15 18.51
N PRO A 291 -4.61 2.15 18.74
CA PRO A 291 -5.41 2.24 19.95
C PRO A 291 -6.63 1.32 19.85
N GLU A 292 -7.13 0.90 21.02
CA GLU A 292 -8.49 0.37 21.18
C GLU A 292 -8.82 -0.81 20.25
N LEU A 293 -8.04 -1.89 20.31
CA LEU A 293 -8.23 -3.09 19.46
C LEU A 293 -9.67 -3.59 19.50
N GLY A 294 -10.27 -3.63 20.69
CA GLY A 294 -11.63 -4.12 20.87
C GLY A 294 -12.66 -3.34 20.05
N ARG A 295 -12.54 -2.00 19.97
CA ARG A 295 -13.41 -1.17 19.13
C ARG A 295 -13.17 -1.42 17.64
N GLN A 296 -11.91 -1.58 17.22
CA GLN A 296 -11.58 -1.86 15.82
C GLN A 296 -12.15 -3.21 15.38
N LEU A 297 -12.01 -4.24 16.22
CA LEU A 297 -12.59 -5.55 15.97
C LEU A 297 -14.12 -5.52 15.98
N ALA A 298 -14.76 -4.76 16.92
CA ALA A 298 -16.21 -4.61 16.94
C ALA A 298 -16.73 -4.03 15.61
N ALA A 299 -16.11 -2.98 15.10
CA ALA A 299 -16.47 -2.39 13.80
C ALA A 299 -16.34 -3.39 12.64
N GLY A 300 -15.28 -4.21 12.63
CA GLY A 300 -15.10 -5.28 11.65
C GLY A 300 -16.16 -6.39 11.78
N VAL A 301 -16.50 -6.77 13.02
CA VAL A 301 -17.57 -7.74 13.29
C VAL A 301 -18.93 -7.21 12.82
N ASP A 302 -19.25 -5.94 13.09
CA ASP A 302 -20.50 -5.32 12.66
C ASP A 302 -20.62 -5.29 11.14
N LEU A 303 -19.53 -4.99 10.45
CA LEU A 303 -19.47 -5.02 9.00
C LEU A 303 -19.68 -6.44 8.44
N ALA A 304 -18.94 -7.42 8.97
CA ALA A 304 -19.07 -8.82 8.57
C ALA A 304 -20.47 -9.38 8.89
N ALA A 305 -20.99 -9.09 10.08
CA ALA A 305 -22.30 -9.54 10.55
C ALA A 305 -23.43 -9.06 9.68
N SER A 306 -23.30 -7.88 9.06
CA SER A 306 -24.31 -7.35 8.12
C SER A 306 -24.56 -8.27 6.92
N SER A 307 -23.55 -9.09 6.57
CA SER A 307 -23.65 -10.09 5.47
C SER A 307 -24.20 -11.45 5.93
N PHE A 308 -24.26 -11.71 7.23
CA PHE A 308 -24.68 -13.01 7.82
C PHE A 308 -25.94 -12.91 8.70
N GLY A 309 -26.79 -11.91 8.47
CA GLY A 309 -28.04 -11.77 9.21
C GLY A 309 -27.94 -10.96 10.50
N GLY A 310 -26.81 -10.33 10.77
CA GLY A 310 -26.62 -9.39 11.87
C GLY A 310 -25.80 -9.90 13.04
N ARG A 311 -25.32 -8.95 13.85
CA ARG A 311 -24.43 -9.20 15.00
C ARG A 311 -25.03 -10.17 16.03
N ALA A 312 -26.35 -10.08 16.28
CA ALA A 312 -27.02 -10.93 17.25
C ALA A 312 -26.91 -12.43 16.95
N ILE A 313 -26.92 -12.81 15.67
CA ILE A 313 -26.75 -14.20 15.25
C ILE A 313 -25.34 -14.70 15.55
N LEU A 314 -24.32 -13.89 15.26
CA LEU A 314 -22.93 -14.22 15.58
C LEU A 314 -22.70 -14.33 17.08
N GLU A 315 -23.24 -13.40 17.87
CA GLU A 315 -23.13 -13.42 19.33
C GLU A 315 -23.82 -14.64 19.94
N GLN A 316 -25.00 -15.00 19.44
CA GLN A 316 -25.71 -16.19 19.87
C GLN A 316 -24.94 -17.47 19.55
N ALA A 317 -24.40 -17.58 18.31
CA ALA A 317 -23.61 -18.73 17.90
C ALA A 317 -22.31 -18.86 18.73
N LEU A 318 -21.62 -17.75 19.03
CA LEU A 318 -20.44 -17.74 19.89
C LEU A 318 -20.80 -18.19 21.31
N ARG A 319 -21.86 -17.62 21.90
CA ARG A 319 -22.32 -17.95 23.25
C ARG A 319 -22.72 -19.42 23.39
N GLN A 320 -23.43 -19.97 22.41
CA GLN A 320 -23.83 -21.38 22.40
C GLN A 320 -22.60 -22.31 22.31
N ARG A 321 -21.60 -21.99 21.51
CA ARG A 321 -20.43 -22.86 21.30
C ARG A 321 -19.36 -22.71 22.37
N THR A 322 -19.22 -21.53 22.98
CA THR A 322 -18.06 -21.19 23.83
C THR A 322 -18.44 -20.76 25.24
N GLY A 323 -19.70 -20.39 25.49
CA GLY A 323 -20.15 -19.77 26.72
C GLY A 323 -19.67 -18.32 26.92
N LEU A 324 -18.97 -17.73 25.92
CA LEU A 324 -18.43 -16.38 26.00
C LEU A 324 -19.38 -15.38 25.35
N ASP A 325 -19.49 -14.21 25.99
CA ASP A 325 -20.14 -13.04 25.42
C ASP A 325 -19.11 -12.26 24.59
N LEU A 326 -19.44 -11.97 23.33
CA LEU A 326 -18.51 -11.32 22.40
C LEU A 326 -18.07 -9.94 22.92
N GLN A 327 -19.02 -9.13 23.37
CA GLN A 327 -18.72 -7.79 23.80
C GLN A 327 -17.92 -7.80 25.11
N ARG A 328 -18.48 -8.38 26.16
CA ARG A 328 -17.94 -8.33 27.52
C ARG A 328 -16.69 -9.19 27.71
N ASP A 329 -16.71 -10.43 27.19
CA ASP A 329 -15.65 -11.41 27.46
C ASP A 329 -14.54 -11.43 26.39
N VAL A 330 -14.77 -10.78 25.22
CA VAL A 330 -13.77 -10.74 24.14
C VAL A 330 -13.32 -9.31 23.84
N LEU A 331 -14.22 -8.35 23.60
CA LEU A 331 -13.87 -7.05 23.04
C LEU A 331 -13.55 -5.97 24.06
N ASP A 332 -14.34 -5.85 25.14
CA ASP A 332 -14.29 -4.68 26.04
C ASP A 332 -12.98 -4.51 26.82
N TRP A 333 -12.29 -5.61 27.10
CA TRP A 333 -11.02 -5.56 27.82
C TRP A 333 -9.82 -5.21 26.93
N MET A 334 -9.97 -5.27 25.59
CA MET A 334 -8.88 -5.02 24.65
C MET A 334 -8.64 -3.51 24.52
N GLY A 335 -7.48 -3.06 24.97
CA GLY A 335 -6.98 -1.69 24.83
C GLY A 335 -6.10 -1.52 23.60
N ASP A 336 -5.05 -0.73 23.77
CA ASP A 336 -4.04 -0.51 22.73
C ASP A 336 -3.31 -1.81 22.42
N TYR A 337 -2.88 -1.95 21.17
CA TYR A 337 -2.22 -3.17 20.72
C TYR A 337 -1.00 -2.87 19.84
N GLY A 338 -0.09 -3.83 19.83
CA GLY A 338 1.03 -3.89 18.94
C GLY A 338 1.28 -5.32 18.47
N ILE A 339 1.69 -5.44 17.22
CA ILE A 339 2.14 -6.70 16.61
C ILE A 339 3.58 -6.48 16.20
N PHE A 340 4.45 -7.44 16.46
CA PHE A 340 5.81 -7.40 15.95
C PHE A 340 6.24 -8.74 15.37
N VAL A 341 7.17 -8.68 14.44
CA VAL A 341 7.90 -9.82 13.88
C VAL A 341 9.39 -9.54 14.04
N ARG A 342 10.15 -10.53 14.49
CA ARG A 342 11.59 -10.46 14.73
C ARG A 342 12.29 -11.75 14.28
N GLY A 343 13.58 -11.68 14.10
CA GLY A 343 14.41 -12.85 13.79
C GLY A 343 15.40 -12.58 12.68
N ARG A 344 16.46 -13.39 12.62
CA ARG A 344 17.55 -13.28 11.63
C ARG A 344 17.69 -14.53 10.77
N ASN A 345 16.95 -15.60 11.07
CA ASN A 345 16.92 -16.86 10.34
C ASN A 345 15.68 -17.66 10.75
N SER A 346 15.45 -18.81 10.13
CA SER A 346 14.29 -19.66 10.40
C SER A 346 14.13 -20.08 11.87
N ARG A 347 15.22 -20.30 12.59
CA ARG A 347 15.21 -20.76 14.01
C ARG A 347 14.87 -19.62 14.97
N SER A 348 15.25 -18.38 14.65
CA SER A 348 15.02 -17.21 15.49
C SER A 348 13.79 -16.39 15.07
N LEU A 349 13.13 -16.81 13.98
CA LEU A 349 11.90 -16.17 13.51
C LEU A 349 10.79 -16.35 14.55
N GLY A 350 10.19 -15.24 14.94
CA GLY A 350 9.09 -15.22 15.90
C GLY A 350 8.39 -13.88 15.88
N GLY A 351 7.30 -13.79 16.62
CA GLY A 351 6.54 -12.54 16.73
C GLY A 351 5.44 -12.66 17.75
N ALA A 352 4.82 -11.55 18.06
CA ALA A 352 3.69 -11.55 18.97
C ALA A 352 2.69 -10.43 18.67
N LEU A 353 1.44 -10.70 19.03
CA LEU A 353 0.41 -9.71 19.33
C LEU A 353 0.47 -9.40 20.82
N VAL A 354 0.60 -8.14 21.15
CA VAL A 354 0.56 -7.59 22.51
C VAL A 354 -0.64 -6.67 22.60
N VAL A 355 -1.52 -6.89 23.59
CA VAL A 355 -2.71 -6.06 23.82
C VAL A 355 -2.71 -5.58 25.28
N GLU A 356 -2.84 -4.29 25.50
CA GLU A 356 -3.03 -3.74 26.84
C GLU A 356 -4.41 -4.15 27.36
N SER A 357 -4.43 -4.82 28.50
CA SER A 357 -5.67 -5.28 29.13
C SER A 357 -6.27 -4.18 30.01
N LYS A 358 -7.47 -3.71 29.67
CA LYS A 358 -8.25 -2.78 30.51
C LYS A 358 -8.91 -3.47 31.70
N ASP A 359 -9.15 -4.80 31.61
CA ASP A 359 -9.72 -5.65 32.67
C ASP A 359 -8.97 -6.99 32.70
N PRO A 360 -7.97 -7.12 33.58
CA PRO A 360 -7.23 -8.37 33.75
C PRO A 360 -8.10 -9.56 34.15
N ALA A 361 -9.23 -9.35 34.85
CA ALA A 361 -10.14 -10.43 35.24
C ALA A 361 -10.90 -10.96 34.01
N ALA A 362 -11.44 -10.08 33.17
CA ALA A 362 -12.05 -10.46 31.90
C ALA A 362 -11.04 -11.17 30.97
N THR A 363 -9.81 -10.65 30.88
CA THR A 363 -8.74 -11.29 30.09
C THR A 363 -8.44 -12.71 30.57
N ARG A 364 -8.36 -12.96 31.88
CA ARG A 364 -8.19 -14.32 32.42
C ARG A 364 -9.36 -15.24 32.05
N ARG A 365 -10.61 -14.74 32.07
CA ARG A 365 -11.77 -15.51 31.61
C ARG A 365 -11.69 -15.85 30.12
N ALA A 366 -11.31 -14.87 29.29
CA ALA A 366 -11.09 -15.06 27.85
C ALA A 366 -10.03 -16.14 27.58
N ILE A 367 -8.88 -16.08 28.26
CA ILE A 367 -7.81 -17.09 28.15
C ILE A 367 -8.32 -18.49 28.55
N ALA A 368 -9.07 -18.60 29.63
CA ALA A 368 -9.64 -19.86 30.08
C ALA A 368 -10.65 -20.43 29.07
N GLY A 369 -11.49 -19.56 28.48
CA GLY A 369 -12.44 -19.91 27.44
C GLY A 369 -11.72 -20.41 26.17
N LEU A 370 -10.73 -19.67 25.70
CA LEU A 370 -9.93 -20.05 24.53
C LEU A 370 -9.21 -21.39 24.74
N ARG A 371 -8.62 -21.60 25.92
CA ARG A 371 -7.98 -22.88 26.28
C ARG A 371 -8.97 -24.06 26.21
N ARG A 372 -10.22 -23.85 26.67
CA ARG A 372 -11.28 -24.87 26.64
C ARG A 372 -11.67 -25.22 25.20
N ILE A 373 -11.86 -24.21 24.34
CA ILE A 373 -12.18 -24.39 22.93
C ILE A 373 -11.09 -25.21 22.24
N LEU A 374 -9.83 -24.79 22.37
CA LEU A 374 -8.69 -25.45 21.72
C LEU A 374 -8.50 -26.89 22.21
N ARG A 375 -8.76 -27.18 23.50
CA ARG A 375 -8.73 -28.56 24.00
C ARG A 375 -9.84 -29.43 23.44
N GLY A 376 -11.02 -28.85 23.19
CA GLY A 376 -12.15 -29.59 22.60
C GLY A 376 -11.99 -29.86 21.11
N GLN A 377 -11.14 -29.10 20.42
CA GLN A 377 -10.86 -29.24 18.98
C GLN A 377 -9.54 -29.99 18.67
N ALA A 378 -8.88 -30.56 19.65
CA ALA A 378 -7.56 -31.20 19.54
C ALA A 378 -7.57 -32.55 18.74
N THR A 379 -8.29 -32.60 17.61
CA THR A 379 -8.35 -33.77 16.71
C THR A 379 -7.23 -33.81 15.66
N SER A 380 -6.37 -32.80 15.59
CA SER A 380 -5.38 -32.64 14.50
C SER A 380 -3.93 -32.48 14.97
N GLY A 381 -3.47 -33.26 15.97
CA GLY A 381 -2.05 -33.24 16.39
C GLY A 381 -1.64 -32.04 17.26
N ALA A 382 -2.52 -31.05 17.47
CA ALA A 382 -2.25 -29.92 18.34
C ALA A 382 -2.43 -30.30 19.82
N ARG A 383 -1.48 -29.90 20.68
CA ARG A 383 -1.49 -30.16 22.12
C ARG A 383 -1.51 -28.85 22.90
N VAL A 384 -2.46 -28.71 23.85
CA VAL A 384 -2.55 -27.57 24.76
C VAL A 384 -1.86 -27.91 26.07
N GLY A 385 -0.68 -27.35 26.27
CA GLY A 385 0.20 -27.59 27.42
C GLY A 385 0.19 -26.49 28.47
N ARG A 386 1.08 -26.66 29.48
CA ARG A 386 1.34 -25.67 30.50
C ARG A 386 2.24 -24.56 29.93
N LEU A 387 1.95 -23.33 30.27
CA LEU A 387 2.79 -22.16 29.89
C LEU A 387 4.15 -22.22 30.57
N GLY A 388 5.22 -21.98 29.80
CA GLY A 388 6.60 -21.89 30.29
C GLY A 388 7.05 -20.49 30.77
N ILE A 389 6.22 -19.45 30.57
CA ILE A 389 6.57 -18.06 30.88
C ILE A 389 6.42 -17.81 32.38
N ARG A 390 7.52 -17.52 33.07
CA ARG A 390 7.54 -17.28 34.51
C ARG A 390 6.80 -15.99 34.87
N GLY A 391 6.01 -16.04 35.95
CA GLY A 391 5.29 -14.88 36.49
C GLY A 391 4.10 -14.43 35.62
N ALA A 392 3.58 -15.27 34.76
CA ALA A 392 2.34 -15.01 34.06
C ALA A 392 1.14 -15.24 35.01
N ASP A 393 0.14 -14.34 34.93
CA ASP A 393 -1.09 -14.40 35.74
C ASP A 393 -2.03 -15.51 35.26
N ALA A 394 -2.04 -15.80 33.98
CA ALA A 394 -2.80 -16.86 33.32
C ALA A 394 -2.18 -17.19 31.97
N GLY A 395 -2.36 -18.41 31.47
CA GLY A 395 -1.91 -18.76 30.12
C GLY A 395 -1.82 -20.25 29.86
N PHE A 396 -1.47 -20.54 28.59
CA PHE A 396 -1.20 -21.89 28.11
C PHE A 396 -0.29 -21.81 26.86
N THR A 397 0.26 -22.96 26.50
CA THR A 397 1.07 -23.14 25.27
C THR A 397 0.38 -24.10 24.35
N VAL A 398 0.42 -23.83 23.05
CA VAL A 398 -0.03 -24.75 21.99
C VAL A 398 1.19 -25.21 21.21
N THR A 399 1.33 -26.53 21.06
CA THR A 399 2.34 -27.16 20.19
C THR A 399 1.63 -28.05 19.17
N ALA A 400 2.16 -28.13 17.96
CA ALA A 400 1.70 -29.06 16.93
C ALA A 400 2.90 -29.57 16.14
N GLU A 401 2.76 -30.74 15.50
CA GLU A 401 3.86 -31.37 14.74
C GLU A 401 4.32 -30.51 13.57
N ASP A 402 3.39 -29.78 12.94
CA ASP A 402 3.68 -28.90 11.82
C ASP A 402 4.17 -27.49 12.24
N LEU A 403 4.22 -27.20 13.54
CA LEU A 403 4.68 -25.90 14.05
C LEU A 403 6.12 -26.00 14.55
N PRO A 404 7.08 -25.32 13.88
CA PRO A 404 8.49 -25.30 14.30
C PRO A 404 8.71 -24.71 15.70
N ALA A 405 7.80 -23.86 16.19
CA ALA A 405 7.88 -23.24 17.50
C ALA A 405 6.48 -23.18 18.17
N PRO A 406 6.43 -23.16 19.52
CA PRO A 406 5.16 -23.10 20.25
C PRO A 406 4.43 -21.76 20.09
N ILE A 407 3.12 -21.79 20.19
CA ILE A 407 2.30 -20.59 20.36
C ILE A 407 1.98 -20.42 21.85
N ASN A 408 2.41 -19.32 22.45
CA ASN A 408 2.19 -18.97 23.83
C ASN A 408 1.06 -17.94 23.94
N VAL A 409 0.03 -18.22 24.72
CA VAL A 409 -1.09 -17.33 25.01
C VAL A 409 -1.12 -17.05 26.51
N PHE A 410 -0.96 -15.79 26.90
CA PHE A 410 -0.87 -15.46 28.32
C PHE A 410 -1.22 -14.01 28.66
N LEU A 411 -1.47 -13.77 29.94
CA LEU A 411 -1.56 -12.46 30.56
C LEU A 411 -0.39 -12.29 31.52
N LYS A 412 0.36 -11.19 31.38
CA LYS A 412 1.42 -10.80 32.31
C LYS A 412 1.55 -9.28 32.36
N SER A 413 1.65 -8.72 33.56
CA SER A 413 1.84 -7.27 33.79
C SER A 413 0.82 -6.41 33.03
N GLY A 414 -0.46 -6.81 33.02
CA GLY A 414 -1.53 -6.10 32.31
C GLY A 414 -1.50 -6.22 30.78
N ARG A 415 -0.62 -7.06 30.21
CA ARG A 415 -0.54 -7.31 28.77
C ARG A 415 -1.01 -8.72 28.44
N PHE A 416 -2.00 -8.80 27.58
CA PHE A 416 -2.38 -10.05 26.92
C PHE A 416 -1.45 -10.26 25.71
N VAL A 417 -0.87 -11.45 25.61
CA VAL A 417 0.10 -11.79 24.59
C VAL A 417 -0.29 -13.09 23.89
N VAL A 418 -0.22 -13.06 22.55
CA VAL A 418 -0.21 -14.25 21.71
C VAL A 418 1.10 -14.23 20.95
N ALA A 419 2.00 -15.16 21.25
CA ALA A 419 3.35 -15.16 20.70
C ALA A 419 3.71 -16.48 20.02
N TYR A 420 4.34 -16.41 18.88
CA TYR A 420 4.99 -17.52 18.20
C TYR A 420 6.46 -17.57 18.60
N GLY A 421 6.86 -18.64 19.29
CA GLY A 421 8.18 -18.86 19.86
C GLY A 421 8.36 -18.27 21.26
N ASP A 422 9.13 -18.97 22.09
CA ASP A 422 9.37 -18.60 23.50
C ASP A 422 10.15 -17.31 23.65
N GLU A 423 11.13 -17.07 22.76
CA GLU A 423 11.90 -15.83 22.79
C GLU A 423 11.01 -14.61 22.47
N ALA A 424 10.13 -14.71 21.45
CA ALA A 424 9.18 -13.64 21.14
C ALA A 424 8.20 -13.40 22.30
N ALA A 425 7.76 -14.47 22.99
CA ALA A 425 6.90 -14.36 24.17
C ALA A 425 7.60 -13.62 25.33
N ASN A 426 8.88 -13.90 25.58
CA ASN A 426 9.67 -13.20 26.59
C ASN A 426 9.90 -11.73 26.22
N GLN A 427 10.28 -11.45 24.96
CA GLN A 427 10.53 -10.10 24.46
C GLN A 427 9.24 -9.24 24.46
N ALA A 428 8.07 -9.83 24.27
CA ALA A 428 6.79 -9.11 24.30
C ALA A 428 6.49 -8.43 25.65
N VAL A 429 7.01 -8.97 26.75
CA VAL A 429 6.78 -8.46 28.12
C VAL A 429 8.01 -7.88 28.80
N ASN A 430 9.18 -8.33 28.40
CA ASN A 430 10.50 -7.86 28.89
C ASN A 430 11.46 -7.70 27.72
N PRO A 431 11.30 -6.67 26.86
CA PRO A 431 12.23 -6.43 25.77
C PRO A 431 13.62 -6.06 26.33
N ARG A 432 14.70 -6.56 25.69
CA ARG A 432 16.09 -6.20 26.03
C ARG A 432 16.44 -4.77 25.64
N GLY A 433 15.71 -4.20 24.69
CA GLY A 433 15.70 -2.84 24.22
C GLY A 433 14.40 -2.64 23.45
N THR A 434 13.95 -1.42 23.32
CA THR A 434 12.69 -1.08 22.64
C THR A 434 12.94 -0.44 21.29
N LEU A 435 11.91 -0.34 20.44
CA LEU A 435 12.05 0.35 19.15
C LEU A 435 12.44 1.82 19.33
N GLU A 436 11.96 2.49 20.39
CA GLU A 436 12.32 3.90 20.66
C GLU A 436 13.79 4.09 21.02
N ASP A 437 14.49 3.04 21.49
CA ASP A 437 15.94 3.04 21.75
C ASP A 437 16.76 2.82 20.46
N GLU A 438 16.13 2.36 19.37
CA GLU A 438 16.82 2.05 18.12
C GLU A 438 17.01 3.28 17.24
N SER A 439 18.25 3.51 16.81
CA SER A 439 18.60 4.69 15.99
C SER A 439 17.84 4.75 14.67
N THR A 440 17.61 3.61 14.02
CA THR A 440 16.86 3.52 12.77
C THR A 440 15.41 3.96 12.96
N PHE A 441 14.77 3.57 14.07
CA PHE A 441 13.42 4.00 14.42
C PHE A 441 13.37 5.49 14.76
N SER A 442 14.26 5.97 15.60
CA SER A 442 14.35 7.36 16.04
C SER A 442 14.58 8.32 14.86
N GLN A 443 15.48 7.98 13.93
CA GLN A 443 15.72 8.74 12.71
C GLN A 443 14.49 8.78 11.80
N ALA A 444 13.83 7.64 11.64
CA ALA A 444 12.65 7.55 10.77
C ALA A 444 11.44 8.31 11.32
N THR A 445 11.32 8.40 12.65
CA THR A 445 10.17 9.04 13.32
C THR A 445 10.41 10.51 13.70
N GLY A 446 11.66 10.93 13.85
CA GLY A 446 12.03 12.26 14.36
C GLY A 446 11.49 13.45 13.56
N SER A 447 11.21 13.26 12.26
CA SER A 447 10.65 14.29 11.37
C SER A 447 9.12 14.21 11.18
N LEU A 448 8.43 13.28 11.87
CA LEU A 448 6.99 13.08 11.69
C LEU A 448 6.13 14.16 12.36
N GLY A 449 6.70 15.00 13.23
CA GLY A 449 5.94 16.04 13.94
C GLY A 449 4.82 15.46 14.80
N GLY A 450 3.61 16.00 14.72
CA GLY A 450 2.46 15.53 15.51
C GLY A 450 1.78 14.24 15.06
N TYR A 451 2.40 13.46 14.16
CA TYR A 451 1.88 12.15 13.76
C TYR A 451 2.26 11.09 14.78
N LYS A 452 1.33 10.16 15.05
CA LYS A 452 1.60 8.98 15.86
C LYS A 452 1.90 7.77 14.96
N VAL A 453 2.98 7.06 15.26
CA VAL A 453 3.43 5.89 14.49
C VAL A 453 2.42 4.75 14.63
N ASN A 454 2.05 4.12 13.52
CA ASN A 454 1.19 2.93 13.48
C ASN A 454 1.84 1.74 12.79
N THR A 455 2.95 1.96 12.07
CA THR A 455 3.66 0.91 11.34
C THR A 455 5.15 1.25 11.28
N TYR A 456 5.98 0.24 11.40
CA TYR A 456 7.42 0.30 11.23
C TYR A 456 7.92 -0.96 10.53
N ALA A 457 8.82 -0.80 9.58
CA ALA A 457 9.55 -1.91 8.98
C ALA A 457 11.02 -1.51 8.77
N SER A 458 11.94 -2.30 9.31
CA SER A 458 13.37 -2.10 9.18
C SER A 458 13.89 -2.83 7.95
N VAL A 459 14.35 -2.09 6.94
CA VAL A 459 14.98 -2.71 5.76
C VAL A 459 16.26 -3.43 6.12
N PRO A 460 17.19 -2.86 6.94
CA PRO A 460 18.38 -3.58 7.39
C PRO A 460 18.08 -4.90 8.10
N ALA A 461 17.08 -4.93 9.00
CA ALA A 461 16.70 -6.15 9.69
C ALA A 461 16.07 -7.20 8.74
N ALA A 462 15.27 -6.74 7.76
CA ALA A 462 14.69 -7.62 6.73
C ALA A 462 15.77 -8.23 5.84
N LEU A 463 16.81 -7.48 5.48
CA LEU A 463 17.95 -7.99 4.72
C LEU A 463 18.71 -9.06 5.50
N LEU A 464 18.96 -8.84 6.80
CA LEU A 464 19.61 -9.84 7.68
C LEU A 464 18.81 -11.13 7.75
N LEU A 465 17.46 -11.03 7.82
CA LEU A 465 16.58 -12.21 7.79
C LEU A 465 16.66 -12.91 6.42
N ALA A 466 16.58 -12.17 5.31
CA ALA A 466 16.66 -12.75 3.96
C ALA A 466 17.97 -13.51 3.76
N GLU A 467 19.09 -12.95 4.20
CA GLU A 467 20.41 -13.60 4.17
C GLU A 467 20.46 -14.83 5.07
N GLY A 468 19.89 -14.76 6.26
CA GLY A 468 19.76 -15.90 7.18
C GLY A 468 18.85 -17.02 6.65
N LEU A 469 18.00 -16.72 5.68
CA LEU A 469 17.16 -17.68 4.94
C LEU A 469 17.82 -18.18 3.62
N GLY A 470 19.03 -17.69 3.30
CA GLY A 470 19.80 -18.16 2.15
C GLY A 470 19.74 -17.26 0.91
N ALA A 471 19.14 -16.06 1.00
CA ALA A 471 19.05 -15.14 -0.15
C ALA A 471 20.41 -14.76 -0.75
N SER A 472 21.50 -14.85 0.04
CA SER A 472 22.87 -14.56 -0.41
C SER A 472 23.34 -15.44 -1.57
N SER A 473 22.71 -16.60 -1.84
CA SER A 473 23.03 -17.46 -2.97
C SER A 473 22.24 -17.10 -4.25
N ASP A 474 21.23 -16.23 -4.16
CA ASP A 474 20.41 -15.79 -5.30
C ASP A 474 21.09 -14.63 -6.03
N SER A 475 21.24 -14.77 -7.35
CA SER A 475 21.93 -13.78 -8.18
C SER A 475 21.14 -12.48 -8.31
N GLY A 476 19.81 -12.53 -8.30
CA GLY A 476 18.94 -11.35 -8.32
C GLY A 476 19.07 -10.55 -7.03
N TYR A 477 19.08 -11.24 -5.88
CA TYR A 477 19.34 -10.62 -4.59
C TYR A 477 20.72 -9.93 -4.54
N GLN A 478 21.77 -10.59 -5.02
CA GLN A 478 23.13 -10.01 -5.04
C GLN A 478 23.19 -8.73 -5.88
N LYS A 479 22.52 -8.66 -7.01
CA LYS A 479 22.40 -7.45 -7.84
C LYS A 479 21.60 -6.34 -7.15
N ALA A 480 20.51 -6.69 -6.43
CA ALA A 480 19.65 -5.73 -5.75
C ALA A 480 20.24 -5.24 -4.42
N LYS A 481 21.02 -6.06 -3.72
CA LYS A 481 21.54 -5.78 -2.37
C LYS A 481 22.21 -4.39 -2.23
N PRO A 482 23.10 -3.93 -3.15
CA PRO A 482 23.72 -2.61 -3.03
C PRO A 482 22.71 -1.45 -3.02
N TYR A 483 21.57 -1.60 -3.65
CA TYR A 483 20.48 -0.62 -3.66
C TYR A 483 19.59 -0.73 -2.41
N LEU A 484 19.38 -1.95 -1.91
CA LEU A 484 18.56 -2.19 -0.72
C LEU A 484 19.24 -1.75 0.58
N THR A 485 20.59 -1.86 0.66
CA THR A 485 21.37 -1.46 1.83
C THR A 485 21.38 0.05 2.11
N VAL A 486 21.01 0.86 1.12
CA VAL A 486 20.87 2.32 1.27
C VAL A 486 19.55 2.69 1.97
N LEU A 487 18.58 1.79 1.97
CA LEU A 487 17.27 2.01 2.57
C LEU A 487 17.34 1.79 4.10
N GLY A 488 16.71 2.68 4.85
CA GLY A 488 16.65 2.62 6.30
C GLY A 488 15.37 1.91 6.77
N ALA A 489 14.33 2.66 7.03
CA ALA A 489 13.04 2.14 7.50
C ALA A 489 11.86 2.71 6.73
N LEU A 490 10.82 1.90 6.62
CA LEU A 490 9.48 2.36 6.25
C LEU A 490 8.69 2.61 7.53
N VAL A 491 8.19 3.83 7.70
CA VAL A 491 7.34 4.22 8.83
C VAL A 491 5.99 4.69 8.31
N GLY A 492 4.92 4.12 8.87
CA GLY A 492 3.57 4.62 8.75
C GLY A 492 3.18 5.39 10.00
N ALA A 493 2.52 6.54 9.83
CA ALA A 493 2.05 7.35 10.93
C ALA A 493 0.77 8.09 10.55
N ALA A 494 -0.05 8.44 11.52
CA ALA A 494 -1.30 9.15 11.28
C ALA A 494 -1.59 10.20 12.34
N LYS A 495 -2.36 11.22 11.95
CA LYS A 495 -2.93 12.22 12.86
C LYS A 495 -4.36 12.58 12.45
N PRO A 496 -5.21 13.04 13.36
CA PRO A 496 -6.52 13.59 13.02
C PRO A 496 -6.39 14.81 12.08
N ALA A 497 -7.20 14.85 11.01
CA ALA A 497 -7.20 15.92 10.01
C ALA A 497 -8.50 16.76 10.04
N GLY A 498 -9.36 16.55 11.06
CA GLY A 498 -10.67 17.17 11.16
C GLY A 498 -11.74 16.48 10.29
N GLY A 499 -13.02 16.77 10.55
CA GLY A 499 -14.13 16.22 9.77
C GLY A 499 -14.21 14.68 9.71
N GLY A 500 -13.73 13.95 10.73
CA GLY A 500 -13.71 12.49 10.74
C GLY A 500 -12.70 11.87 9.75
N LYS A 501 -11.69 12.63 9.33
CA LYS A 501 -10.59 12.16 8.48
C LYS A 501 -9.31 11.95 9.27
N LEU A 502 -8.51 11.00 8.82
CA LEU A 502 -7.11 10.83 9.22
C LEU A 502 -6.19 11.29 8.08
N GLU A 503 -5.16 12.02 8.44
CA GLU A 503 -4.01 12.27 7.57
C GLU A 503 -2.97 11.21 7.89
N SER A 504 -2.72 10.34 6.93
CA SER A 504 -1.73 9.26 7.03
C SER A 504 -0.48 9.63 6.23
N LYS A 505 0.68 9.33 6.78
CA LYS A 505 1.99 9.53 6.16
C LYS A 505 2.76 8.22 6.20
N PHE A 506 3.26 7.78 5.05
CA PHE A 506 4.26 6.74 4.94
C PHE A 506 5.57 7.36 4.50
N ARG A 507 6.64 7.05 5.21
CA ARG A 507 7.98 7.59 4.97
C ARG A 507 8.98 6.45 4.84
N LEU A 508 9.60 6.33 3.67
CA LEU A 508 10.73 5.44 3.44
C LEU A 508 12.01 6.26 3.57
N THR A 509 12.76 6.00 4.64
CA THR A 509 14.03 6.70 4.87
C THR A 509 15.14 6.14 4.00
N ILE A 510 16.01 7.03 3.54
CA ILE A 510 17.17 6.75 2.70
C ILE A 510 18.33 7.50 3.33
N PRO A 511 18.91 6.98 4.44
CA PRO A 511 19.94 7.69 5.21
C PRO A 511 21.25 7.85 4.44
N GLY A 512 21.60 6.91 3.57
CA GLY A 512 22.84 6.91 2.78
C GLY A 512 23.93 6.05 3.38
#